data_793b1e0af072e4de87d713e4ba7a2ba9
#
_entry.id   793b1e0af072e4de87d713e4ba7a2ba9
#
_cell.length_a   1.000
_cell.length_b   1.000
_cell.length_c   1.000
_cell.angle_alpha   90.00
_cell.angle_beta   90.00
_cell.angle_gamma   90.00
#
_symmetry.space_group_name_H-M   'P 1'
#
loop_
_entity.id
_entity.type
_entity.pdbx_description
1 polymer ?
#
loop_
_entity_poly.entity_id
_entity_poly.type
_entity_poly.pdbx_seq_one_letter_code
_entity_poly.pdbx_strand_id
1 'polypeptide(L)'
;MFKNFFLRTQAKLALHFKIKEADARFRSDGERRFLICLSDGHLAVLTLDEALSMKHLGNLPPDFTAKTIYGCAIYFTATNRPTARTQTAMPKVEVRRRRDIAYIPWFIRHHSKKK
;
A
#
# COMPACT_ATOMS: atom_id res chain seq x y z
N MET A 1 -24.06 11.15 -0.22
CA MET A 1 -23.46 11.43 1.09
C MET A 1 -23.25 10.16 1.90
N PHE A 2 -24.30 9.38 2.15
CA PHE A 2 -24.16 8.11 2.88
C PHE A 2 -23.26 7.13 2.15
N LYS A 3 -23.30 7.11 0.83
CA LYS A 3 -22.47 6.23 0.02
C LYS A 3 -20.98 6.45 0.29
N ASN A 4 -20.55 7.72 0.35
CA ASN A 4 -19.15 8.03 0.62
C ASN A 4 -18.75 7.67 2.04
N PHE A 5 -19.67 7.84 3.00
CA PHE A 5 -19.40 7.44 4.37
C PHE A 5 -19.14 5.93 4.46
N PHE A 6 -19.97 5.12 3.81
CA PHE A 6 -19.76 3.67 3.78
C PHE A 6 -18.44 3.31 3.11
N LEU A 7 -18.13 3.93 1.98
CA LEU A 7 -16.90 3.64 1.26
C LEU A 7 -15.68 4.03 2.08
N ARG A 8 -15.73 5.16 2.80
CA ARG A 8 -14.62 5.54 3.67
C ARG A 8 -14.42 4.54 4.78
N THR A 9 -15.49 4.05 5.39
CA THR A 9 -15.40 3.05 6.45
C THR A 9 -14.84 1.73 5.91
N GLN A 10 -15.33 1.28 4.74
CA GLN A 10 -14.81 0.08 4.11
C GLN A 10 -13.34 0.22 3.76
N ALA A 11 -12.93 1.40 3.27
CA ALA A 11 -11.54 1.65 2.92
C ALA A 11 -10.63 1.50 4.15
N LYS A 12 -11.03 2.13 5.26
CA LYS A 12 -10.24 2.06 6.49
C LYS A 12 -10.12 0.63 7.00
N LEU A 13 -11.22 -0.12 6.95
CA LEU A 13 -11.22 -1.50 7.41
C LEU A 13 -10.34 -2.38 6.51
N ALA A 14 -10.45 -2.22 5.20
CA ALA A 14 -9.64 -2.96 4.25
C ALA A 14 -8.16 -2.67 4.47
N LEU A 15 -7.80 -1.40 4.68
CA LEU A 15 -6.41 -1.04 4.94
C LEU A 15 -5.90 -1.67 6.22
N HIS A 16 -6.72 -1.67 7.27
CA HIS A 16 -6.35 -2.28 8.55
C HIS A 16 -5.98 -3.76 8.37
N PHE A 17 -6.79 -4.52 7.64
CA PHE A 17 -6.51 -5.94 7.41
C PHE A 17 -5.29 -6.13 6.51
N LYS A 18 -5.09 -5.26 5.53
CA LYS A 18 -3.92 -5.36 4.65
C LYS A 18 -2.63 -5.04 5.41
N ILE A 19 -2.66 -4.10 6.34
CA ILE A 19 -1.49 -3.82 7.17
C ILE A 19 -1.15 -5.05 8.03
N LYS A 20 -2.15 -5.70 8.61
CA LYS A 20 -1.93 -6.92 9.37
C LYS A 20 -1.35 -8.04 8.51
N GLU A 21 -1.83 -8.17 7.28
CA GLU A 21 -1.30 -9.15 6.33
C GLU A 21 0.16 -8.86 6.01
N ALA A 22 0.48 -7.60 5.74
CA ALA A 22 1.86 -7.21 5.43
C ALA A 22 2.80 -7.51 6.60
N ASP A 23 2.38 -7.15 7.82
CA ASP A 23 3.20 -7.41 9.01
C ASP A 23 3.39 -8.90 9.25
N ALA A 24 2.36 -9.71 9.01
CA ALA A 24 2.45 -11.16 9.17
C ALA A 24 3.44 -11.74 8.16
N ARG A 25 3.42 -11.28 6.92
CA ARG A 25 4.36 -11.76 5.90
C ARG A 25 5.79 -11.34 6.24
N PHE A 26 5.98 -10.12 6.73
CA PHE A 26 7.30 -9.70 7.21
C PHE A 26 7.79 -10.60 8.33
N ARG A 27 6.93 -10.91 9.32
CA ARG A 27 7.34 -11.76 10.43
C ARG A 27 7.71 -13.16 9.98
N SER A 28 7.18 -13.62 8.85
CA SER A 28 7.48 -14.98 8.39
C SER A 28 8.85 -15.10 7.72
N ASP A 29 9.35 -14.04 7.07
CA ASP A 29 10.61 -14.11 6.32
C ASP A 29 11.55 -12.94 6.54
N GLY A 30 11.16 -11.93 7.31
CA GLY A 30 12.01 -10.76 7.60
C GLY A 30 12.14 -9.78 6.45
N GLU A 31 11.44 -9.99 5.35
CA GLU A 31 11.51 -9.12 4.18
C GLU A 31 10.43 -8.07 4.20
N ARG A 32 10.80 -6.83 3.87
CA ARG A 32 9.87 -5.70 3.87
C ARG A 32 8.76 -5.90 2.85
N ARG A 33 7.56 -5.60 3.29
CA ARG A 33 6.39 -5.58 2.40
C ARG A 33 5.87 -4.15 2.26
N PHE A 34 5.38 -3.83 1.08
CA PHE A 34 4.80 -2.52 0.76
C PHE A 34 3.33 -2.71 0.41
N LEU A 35 2.49 -1.80 0.89
CA LEU A 35 1.09 -1.73 0.45
C LEU A 35 0.99 -0.70 -0.67
N ILE A 36 0.60 -1.14 -1.84
CA ILE A 36 0.59 -0.30 -3.04
C ILE A 36 -0.77 -0.37 -3.71
N CYS A 37 -1.30 0.80 -4.08
CA CYS A 37 -2.53 0.91 -4.85
C CYS A 37 -2.21 0.65 -6.31
N LEU A 38 -2.73 -0.45 -6.86
CA LEU A 38 -2.51 -0.78 -8.26
C LEU A 38 -3.54 -0.10 -9.14
N SER A 39 -3.21 0.08 -10.41
CA SER A 39 -4.10 0.74 -11.35
C SER A 39 -5.37 -0.06 -11.64
N ASP A 40 -5.37 -1.36 -11.34
CA ASP A 40 -6.56 -2.21 -11.52
C ASP A 40 -7.54 -2.15 -10.35
N GLY A 41 -7.27 -1.34 -9.33
CA GLY A 41 -8.17 -1.18 -8.19
C GLY A 41 -7.85 -2.04 -6.99
N HIS A 42 -6.77 -2.83 -7.03
CA HIS A 42 -6.38 -3.69 -5.91
C HIS A 42 -5.33 -3.02 -5.02
N LEU A 43 -5.47 -3.21 -3.72
CA LEU A 43 -4.44 -2.83 -2.75
C LEU A 43 -3.59 -4.08 -2.51
N ALA A 44 -2.35 -4.04 -2.97
CA ALA A 44 -1.48 -5.22 -3.00
C ALA A 44 -0.43 -5.16 -1.91
N VAL A 45 -0.11 -6.33 -1.34
CA VAL A 45 0.98 -6.52 -0.39
C VAL A 45 2.15 -7.12 -1.17
N LEU A 46 3.20 -6.34 -1.40
CA LEU A 46 4.26 -6.73 -2.32
C LEU A 46 5.64 -6.50 -1.71
N THR A 47 6.59 -7.39 -2.06
CA THR A 47 8.00 -7.09 -1.89
C THR A 47 8.43 -6.09 -2.97
N LEU A 48 9.64 -5.54 -2.84
CA LEU A 48 10.16 -4.65 -3.88
C LEU A 48 10.22 -5.35 -5.24
N ASP A 49 10.70 -6.58 -5.27
CA ASP A 49 10.81 -7.32 -6.53
C ASP A 49 9.44 -7.57 -7.16
N GLU A 50 8.46 -7.93 -6.34
CA GLU A 50 7.10 -8.12 -6.83
C GLU A 50 6.51 -6.81 -7.37
N ALA A 51 6.79 -5.69 -6.71
CA ALA A 51 6.31 -4.39 -7.17
C ALA A 51 6.91 -4.02 -8.54
N LEU A 52 8.20 -4.29 -8.71
CA LEU A 52 8.85 -4.03 -10.00
C LEU A 52 8.26 -4.92 -11.11
N SER A 53 7.89 -6.15 -10.76
CA SER A 53 7.20 -7.03 -11.71
C SER A 53 5.84 -6.49 -12.11
N MET A 54 5.10 -5.92 -11.16
CA MET A 54 3.80 -5.29 -11.45
C MET A 54 3.95 -4.11 -12.41
N LYS A 55 5.06 -3.38 -12.33
CA LYS A 55 5.36 -2.32 -13.29
C LYS A 55 5.45 -2.88 -14.72
N HIS A 56 6.15 -4.00 -14.88
CA HIS A 56 6.28 -4.63 -16.20
C HIS A 56 4.94 -5.15 -16.73
N LEU A 57 4.01 -5.50 -15.84
CA LEU A 57 2.68 -5.94 -16.23
C LEU A 57 1.72 -4.78 -16.50
N GLY A 58 2.17 -3.54 -16.36
CA GLY A 58 1.34 -2.38 -16.63
C GLY A 58 0.45 -1.93 -15.47
N ASN A 59 0.59 -2.53 -14.29
CA ASN A 59 -0.23 -2.18 -13.13
C ASN A 59 0.34 -1.01 -12.32
N LEU A 60 1.52 -0.52 -12.68
CA LEU A 60 2.16 0.64 -12.07
C LEU A 60 2.71 1.55 -13.16
N PRO A 61 2.91 2.84 -12.86
CA PRO A 61 3.44 3.78 -13.86
C PRO A 61 4.82 3.35 -14.37
N PRO A 62 5.15 3.65 -15.64
CA PRO A 62 6.45 3.27 -16.19
C PRO A 62 7.64 3.95 -15.52
N ASP A 63 7.43 5.07 -14.84
CA ASP A 63 8.49 5.75 -14.09
C ASP A 63 8.64 5.26 -12.65
N PHE A 64 7.90 4.22 -12.26
CA PHE A 64 8.02 3.61 -10.95
C PHE A 64 9.40 2.97 -10.80
N THR A 65 10.09 3.27 -9.71
CA THR A 65 11.43 2.74 -9.42
C THR A 65 11.54 2.34 -7.95
N ALA A 66 12.67 1.69 -7.61
CA ALA A 66 12.95 1.34 -6.22
C ALA A 66 13.02 2.55 -5.31
N LYS A 67 13.34 3.73 -5.84
CA LYS A 67 13.38 4.96 -5.06
C LYS A 67 11.98 5.52 -4.80
N THR A 68 11.12 5.46 -5.82
CA THR A 68 9.79 6.07 -5.73
C THR A 68 8.81 5.25 -4.92
N ILE A 69 9.11 3.96 -4.66
CA ILE A 69 8.22 3.09 -3.93
C ILE A 69 7.92 3.62 -2.53
N TYR A 70 8.91 4.23 -1.88
CA TYR A 70 8.71 4.79 -0.53
C TYR A 70 7.77 5.99 -0.52
N GLY A 71 7.70 6.70 -1.63
CA GLY A 71 6.81 7.85 -1.76
C GLY A 71 5.37 7.48 -2.13
N CYS A 72 5.18 6.36 -2.81
CA CYS A 72 3.85 5.97 -3.30
C CYS A 72 3.18 4.88 -2.47
N ALA A 73 3.91 4.14 -1.65
CA ALA A 73 3.32 3.11 -0.80
C ALA A 73 2.47 3.74 0.29
N ILE A 74 1.33 3.12 0.58
CA ILE A 74 0.46 3.58 1.67
C ILE A 74 1.06 3.19 3.02
N TYR A 75 1.81 2.07 3.05
CA TYR A 75 2.46 1.57 4.25
C TYR A 75 3.62 0.68 3.83
N PHE A 76 4.67 0.63 4.65
CA PHE A 76 5.70 -0.41 4.52
C PHE A 76 6.05 -0.95 5.89
N THR A 77 6.36 -2.25 5.92
CA THR A 77 6.73 -2.94 7.17
C THR A 77 8.18 -2.66 7.54
N ALA A 78 8.58 -3.12 8.72
CA ALA A 78 9.99 -3.20 9.07
C ALA A 78 10.71 -4.15 8.12
N THR A 79 12.02 -4.28 8.29
CA THR A 79 12.85 -5.23 7.54
C THR A 79 14.02 -5.67 8.41
N ASN A 80 14.46 -6.92 8.20
CA ASN A 80 15.65 -7.44 8.87
C ASN A 80 16.93 -7.21 8.06
N ARG A 81 16.81 -6.61 6.87
CA ARG A 81 17.96 -6.37 6.00
C ARG A 81 18.85 -5.27 6.59
N PRO A 82 20.11 -5.57 6.97
CA PRO A 82 20.93 -4.55 7.64
C PRO A 82 21.35 -3.40 6.75
N THR A 83 21.33 -3.57 5.41
CA THR A 83 21.69 -2.52 4.47
C THR A 83 20.53 -1.59 4.16
N ALA A 84 19.35 -1.84 4.69
CA ALA A 84 18.18 -1.01 4.42
C ALA A 84 18.38 0.39 5.00
N ARG A 85 17.81 1.38 4.33
CA ARG A 85 17.87 2.78 4.74
C ARG A 85 17.30 2.99 6.13
N THR A 86 16.23 2.29 6.45
CA THR A 86 15.67 2.22 7.79
C THR A 86 15.11 0.83 7.97
N GLN A 87 15.19 0.33 9.20
CA GLN A 87 14.68 -1.00 9.50
C GLN A 87 13.30 -0.96 10.14
N THR A 88 12.82 0.21 10.50
CA THR A 88 11.52 0.35 11.13
C THR A 88 10.40 0.48 10.10
N ALA A 89 9.18 0.12 10.52
CA ALA A 89 7.99 0.32 9.70
C ALA A 89 7.67 1.81 9.59
N MET A 90 6.83 2.13 8.60
CA MET A 90 6.34 3.50 8.44
C MET A 90 5.63 3.96 9.72
N PRO A 91 5.94 5.17 10.22
CA PRO A 91 5.27 5.69 11.42
C PRO A 91 3.76 5.81 11.23
N LYS A 92 3.01 5.59 12.31
CA LYS A 92 1.54 5.61 12.25
C LYS A 92 1.00 6.95 11.78
N VAL A 93 1.64 8.06 12.13
CA VAL A 93 1.23 9.40 11.68
C VAL A 93 1.29 9.49 10.18
N GLU A 94 2.36 8.98 9.57
CA GLU A 94 2.49 9.01 8.12
C GLU A 94 1.51 8.07 7.43
N VAL A 95 1.23 6.91 8.04
CA VAL A 95 0.22 5.99 7.50
C VAL A 95 -1.14 6.67 7.45
N ARG A 96 -1.53 7.37 8.52
CA ARG A 96 -2.81 8.09 8.55
C ARG A 96 -2.85 9.19 7.49
N ARG A 97 -1.76 9.93 7.33
CA ARG A 97 -1.69 10.99 6.33
C ARG A 97 -1.90 10.44 4.93
N ARG A 98 -1.18 9.37 4.59
CA ARG A 98 -1.30 8.76 3.26
C ARG A 98 -2.65 8.08 3.07
N ARG A 99 -3.19 7.50 4.14
CA ARG A 99 -4.55 6.96 4.09
C ARG A 99 -5.55 8.03 3.66
N ASP A 100 -5.47 9.20 4.29
CA ASP A 100 -6.47 10.24 4.07
C ASP A 100 -6.28 10.99 2.76
N ILE A 101 -5.04 11.25 2.33
CA ILE A 101 -4.80 12.06 1.15
C ILE A 101 -4.67 11.24 -0.13
N ALA A 102 -4.32 9.96 -0.04
CA ALA A 102 -4.07 9.14 -1.22
C ALA A 102 -4.95 7.90 -1.28
N TYR A 103 -4.98 7.09 -0.23
CA TYR A 103 -5.63 5.79 -0.29
C TYR A 103 -7.16 5.90 -0.33
N ILE A 104 -7.76 6.67 0.57
CA ILE A 104 -9.23 6.76 0.61
C ILE A 104 -9.78 7.36 -0.69
N PRO A 105 -9.23 8.46 -1.24
CA PRO A 105 -9.69 8.95 -2.54
C PRO A 105 -9.55 7.91 -3.65
N TRP A 106 -8.45 7.16 -3.68
CA TRP A 106 -8.25 6.10 -4.66
C TRP A 106 -9.31 5.00 -4.51
N PHE A 107 -9.56 4.57 -3.27
CA PHE A 107 -10.54 3.53 -2.98
C PHE A 107 -11.94 3.96 -3.43
N ILE A 108 -12.34 5.17 -3.08
CA ILE A 108 -13.66 5.69 -3.46
C ILE A 108 -13.78 5.76 -4.97
N ARG A 109 -12.74 6.26 -5.66
CA ARG A 109 -12.76 6.39 -7.12
C ARG A 109 -12.96 5.03 -7.79
N HIS A 110 -12.28 4.00 -7.30
CA HIS A 110 -12.38 2.68 -7.91
C HIS A 110 -13.64 1.93 -7.55
N HIS A 111 -14.24 2.18 -6.40
CA HIS A 111 -15.41 1.45 -5.96
C HIS A 111 -16.73 2.17 -6.27
N SER A 112 -16.71 3.49 -6.42
CA SER A 112 -17.91 4.24 -6.74
C SER A 112 -18.29 4.16 -8.21
N LYS A 113 -17.38 3.75 -9.07
CA LYS A 113 -17.66 3.60 -10.51
C LYS A 113 -18.52 2.40 -10.85
N LYS A 114 -18.63 1.47 -9.93
CA LYS A 114 -19.46 0.29 -10.14
C LYS A 114 -20.92 0.65 -9.92
N LYS A 115 -21.69 0.41 -10.89
CA LYS A 115 -23.11 0.71 -10.84
C LYS A 115 -23.91 -0.54 -11.07
#